data_1fd2239109554e2b89bfd7c67948d5b4
#
_entry.id   1fd2239109554e2b89bfd7c67948d5b4
#
_cell.length_a   1.000
_cell.length_b   1.000
_cell.length_c   1.000
_cell.angle_alpha   90.00
_cell.angle_beta   90.00
_cell.angle_gamma   90.00
#
_symmetry.space_group_name_H-M   'P 1'
#
loop_
_entity.id
_entity.type
_entity.pdbx_description
1 polymer ?
#
loop_
_entity_poly.entity_id
_entity_poly.type
_entity_poly.pdbx_seq_one_letter_code
_entity_poly.pdbx_strand_id
1 'polypeptide(L)'
;ALAEARTRTYAGRKKVVKTSTPTIEGRSRISKSYDEGDRSRFHLPCPECGELEVLAWRDIKYDRDEDGDLVLDTVRWACPACGSLVAEHHKTAMLEGGVWIAEAPDLSHRHRSFHISSLYSPVGWYSWEDAVRDFILASKPGETEALRAFVNTVLGETWKEKGEAPEWERLYNRRETYELGVVPAGVSILTVGVDVQADRLEFEVVGWGDNFESWSVDYRVIMGRPDEDKTWEELERAIGSGYPLAGSDVRVPIAKVAVDTG
;
A
#
# COMPACT_ATOMS: atom_id res chain seq x y z
N ALA A 1 26.58 3.26 1.04
CA ALA A 1 27.47 3.37 -0.13
C ALA A 1 28.90 3.75 0.23
N LEU A 2 29.18 4.92 0.87
CA LEU A 2 30.55 5.36 1.19
C LEU A 2 31.26 4.45 2.20
N ALA A 3 30.56 4.01 3.26
CA ALA A 3 31.12 3.07 4.25
C ALA A 3 31.44 1.70 3.63
N GLU A 4 30.58 1.20 2.74
CA GLU A 4 30.82 -0.06 2.03
C GLU A 4 31.98 0.05 1.02
N ALA A 5 32.18 1.22 0.40
CA ALA A 5 33.31 1.45 -0.48
C ALA A 5 34.67 1.29 0.23
N ARG A 6 34.76 1.67 1.51
CA ARG A 6 35.97 1.53 2.33
C ARG A 6 36.34 0.09 2.65
N THR A 7 35.40 -0.84 2.50
CA THR A 7 35.63 -2.27 2.78
C THR A 7 35.98 -3.09 1.53
N ARG A 8 36.15 -2.46 0.37
CA ARG A 8 36.40 -3.16 -0.91
C ARG A 8 37.66 -3.98 -0.91
N THR A 9 38.72 -3.48 -0.26
CA THR A 9 40.02 -4.18 -0.12
C THR A 9 39.95 -5.47 0.71
N TYR A 10 38.86 -5.66 1.47
CA TYR A 10 38.65 -6.80 2.35
C TYR A 10 37.60 -7.78 1.82
N ALA A 11 37.47 -7.92 0.50
CA ALA A 11 36.39 -8.64 -0.16
C ALA A 11 36.01 -9.99 0.44
N GLY A 12 36.99 -10.82 0.84
CA GLY A 12 36.73 -12.14 1.44
C GLY A 12 36.59 -12.15 2.97
N ARG A 13 36.81 -11.02 3.66
CA ARG A 13 36.86 -10.97 5.14
C ARG A 13 36.04 -9.84 5.73
N LYS A 14 35.24 -9.14 4.93
CA LYS A 14 34.38 -8.06 5.39
C LYS A 14 33.05 -8.60 5.92
N LYS A 15 32.56 -8.01 6.98
CA LYS A 15 31.18 -8.15 7.45
C LYS A 15 30.54 -6.76 7.49
N VAL A 16 29.37 -6.59 6.88
CA VAL A 16 28.61 -5.35 6.88
C VAL A 16 27.31 -5.62 7.61
N VAL A 17 27.04 -4.86 8.65
CA VAL A 17 25.78 -4.90 9.41
C VAL A 17 25.08 -3.55 9.21
N LYS A 18 23.81 -3.59 8.85
CA LYS A 18 22.94 -2.41 8.70
C LYS A 18 21.80 -2.56 9.67
N THR A 19 21.57 -1.56 10.51
CA THR A 19 20.43 -1.49 11.42
C THR A 19 19.77 -0.14 11.27
N SER A 20 18.46 -0.11 11.16
CA SER A 20 17.66 1.12 11.08
C SER A 20 16.18 0.76 11.21
N THR A 21 15.37 1.70 11.63
CA THR A 21 13.93 1.67 11.39
C THR A 21 13.67 2.01 9.92
N PRO A 22 12.65 1.41 9.29
CA PRO A 22 12.25 1.77 7.92
C PRO A 22 11.60 3.17 7.89
N THR A 23 11.39 3.67 6.69
CA THR A 23 10.73 4.96 6.44
C THR A 23 9.54 4.75 5.49
N ILE A 24 9.41 5.56 4.46
CA ILE A 24 8.34 5.48 3.46
C ILE A 24 8.58 4.26 2.54
N GLU A 25 7.52 3.55 2.21
CA GLU A 25 7.54 2.44 1.26
C GLU A 25 8.14 2.87 -0.09
N GLY A 26 8.93 2.00 -0.70
CA GLY A 26 9.65 2.28 -1.94
C GLY A 26 10.87 3.21 -1.81
N ARG A 27 10.98 4.01 -0.73
CA ARG A 27 12.10 4.94 -0.48
C ARG A 27 13.04 4.49 0.64
N SER A 28 12.62 3.55 1.47
CA SER A 28 13.38 3.08 2.63
C SER A 28 14.56 2.20 2.21
N ARG A 29 15.79 2.64 2.52
CA ARG A 29 17.02 1.89 2.23
C ARG A 29 17.13 0.60 3.03
N ILE A 30 16.66 0.61 4.28
CA ILE A 30 16.73 -0.61 5.12
C ILE A 30 15.70 -1.63 4.65
N SER A 31 14.51 -1.21 4.24
CA SER A 31 13.50 -2.09 3.65
C SER A 31 14.03 -2.75 2.38
N LYS A 32 14.59 -1.97 1.45
CA LYS A 32 15.23 -2.53 0.26
C LYS A 32 16.32 -3.54 0.61
N SER A 33 17.16 -3.23 1.62
CA SER A 33 18.21 -4.17 2.06
C SER A 33 17.62 -5.42 2.72
N TYR A 34 16.50 -5.32 3.41
CA TYR A 34 15.77 -6.46 3.96
C TYR A 34 15.22 -7.36 2.85
N ASP A 35 14.59 -6.77 1.83
CA ASP A 35 13.99 -7.48 0.70
C ASP A 35 15.03 -8.20 -0.18
N GLU A 36 16.25 -7.65 -0.27
CA GLU A 36 17.40 -8.27 -0.95
C GLU A 36 18.01 -9.47 -0.19
N GLY A 37 17.63 -9.67 1.06
CA GLY A 37 18.11 -10.74 1.93
C GLY A 37 17.14 -11.90 2.09
N ASP A 38 17.42 -12.76 3.06
CA ASP A 38 16.61 -13.96 3.35
C ASP A 38 15.28 -13.68 4.06
N ARG A 39 15.02 -12.45 4.44
CA ARG A 39 13.77 -11.96 5.06
C ARG A 39 13.33 -12.77 6.27
N SER A 40 14.30 -13.07 7.16
CA SER A 40 14.02 -13.82 8.38
C SER A 40 13.10 -13.05 9.32
N ARG A 41 12.07 -13.74 9.86
CA ARG A 41 11.18 -13.27 10.91
C ARG A 41 11.31 -14.14 12.15
N PHE A 42 11.10 -13.54 13.32
CA PHE A 42 11.17 -14.25 14.58
C PHE A 42 9.79 -14.83 14.92
N HIS A 43 9.67 -16.15 14.91
CA HIS A 43 8.45 -16.88 15.19
C HIS A 43 8.47 -17.36 16.64
N LEU A 44 7.34 -17.20 17.33
CA LEU A 44 7.15 -17.58 18.71
C LEU A 44 6.16 -18.74 18.79
N PRO A 45 6.42 -19.76 19.66
CA PRO A 45 5.47 -20.82 19.89
C PRO A 45 4.26 -20.27 20.64
N CYS A 46 3.07 -20.57 20.17
CA CYS A 46 1.83 -20.31 20.93
C CYS A 46 1.79 -21.18 22.18
N PRO A 47 1.53 -20.64 23.38
CA PRO A 47 1.48 -21.45 24.61
C PRO A 47 0.34 -22.46 24.64
N GLU A 48 -0.70 -22.29 23.82
CA GLU A 48 -1.89 -23.17 23.80
C GLU A 48 -1.76 -24.28 22.74
N CYS A 49 -1.33 -23.97 21.52
CA CYS A 49 -1.27 -24.95 20.43
C CYS A 49 0.15 -25.36 20.01
N GLY A 50 1.18 -24.61 20.42
CA GLY A 50 2.58 -24.85 20.06
C GLY A 50 2.99 -24.38 18.68
N GLU A 51 2.07 -23.94 17.82
CA GLU A 51 2.37 -23.45 16.49
C GLU A 51 3.24 -22.20 16.52
N LEU A 52 4.17 -22.12 15.57
CA LEU A 52 5.15 -21.04 15.46
C LEU A 52 4.59 -19.88 14.63
N GLU A 53 4.32 -18.76 15.28
CA GLU A 53 3.68 -17.61 14.67
C GLU A 53 4.47 -16.32 14.87
N VAL A 54 4.35 -15.39 13.93
CA VAL A 54 4.93 -14.04 14.03
C VAL A 54 4.03 -13.15 14.87
N LEU A 55 4.61 -12.41 15.82
CA LEU A 55 3.90 -11.35 16.54
C LEU A 55 3.61 -10.17 15.61
N ALA A 56 2.42 -10.14 15.04
CA ALA A 56 1.98 -9.05 14.15
C ALA A 56 0.96 -8.15 14.85
N TRP A 57 1.00 -6.85 14.54
CA TRP A 57 0.11 -5.85 15.11
C TRP A 57 -1.38 -6.17 14.91
N ARG A 58 -1.75 -6.69 13.74
CA ARG A 58 -3.13 -7.07 13.40
C ARG A 58 -3.73 -8.12 14.35
N ASP A 59 -2.88 -8.89 15.02
CA ASP A 59 -3.28 -9.98 15.91
C ASP A 59 -3.36 -9.52 17.38
N ILE A 60 -2.98 -8.27 17.69
CA ILE A 60 -3.20 -7.65 18.99
C ILE A 60 -4.67 -7.23 19.09
N LYS A 61 -5.36 -7.76 20.12
CA LYS A 61 -6.77 -7.49 20.44
C LYS A 61 -6.86 -6.72 21.73
N TYR A 62 -7.78 -5.78 21.79
CA TYR A 62 -8.06 -4.96 22.97
C TYR A 62 -9.45 -4.34 22.87
N ASP A 63 -10.04 -4.05 24.01
CA ASP A 63 -11.33 -3.38 24.12
C ASP A 63 -11.13 -1.87 24.37
N ARG A 64 -12.11 -1.08 23.96
CA ARG A 64 -12.23 0.34 24.28
C ARG A 64 -13.53 0.58 25.05
N ASP A 65 -13.50 1.52 25.95
CA ASP A 65 -14.70 1.99 26.63
C ASP A 65 -15.55 2.93 25.77
N GLU A 66 -16.63 3.46 26.33
CA GLU A 66 -17.56 4.36 25.64
C GLU A 66 -16.90 5.69 25.22
N ASP A 67 -15.83 6.11 25.91
CA ASP A 67 -15.05 7.30 25.61
C ASP A 67 -13.94 7.03 24.56
N GLY A 68 -13.74 5.76 24.20
CA GLY A 68 -12.74 5.31 23.22
C GLY A 68 -11.36 5.04 23.81
N ASP A 69 -11.22 5.10 25.13
CA ASP A 69 -9.99 4.81 25.84
C ASP A 69 -9.77 3.29 26.01
N LEU A 70 -8.51 2.88 26.21
CA LEU A 70 -8.14 1.50 26.41
C LEU A 70 -8.73 0.94 27.73
N VAL A 71 -9.47 -0.16 27.64
CA VAL A 71 -9.83 -0.93 28.83
C VAL A 71 -8.62 -1.75 29.26
N LEU A 72 -8.11 -1.43 30.45
CA LEU A 72 -6.95 -2.11 31.01
C LEU A 72 -7.20 -3.62 31.14
N ASP A 73 -6.15 -4.40 31.06
CA ASP A 73 -6.15 -5.86 31.15
C ASP A 73 -6.91 -6.61 30.04
N THR A 74 -7.36 -5.93 28.97
CA THR A 74 -7.99 -6.59 27.81
C THR A 74 -7.02 -6.89 26.68
N VAL A 75 -5.80 -6.31 26.71
CA VAL A 75 -4.82 -6.48 25.64
C VAL A 75 -4.32 -7.92 25.58
N ARG A 76 -4.49 -8.56 24.45
CA ARG A 76 -4.11 -9.97 24.19
C ARG A 76 -3.56 -10.12 22.80
N TRP A 77 -2.67 -11.06 22.61
CA TRP A 77 -2.32 -11.55 21.29
C TRP A 77 -3.24 -12.71 20.91
N ALA A 78 -3.93 -12.60 19.79
CA ALA A 78 -4.74 -13.68 19.23
C ALA A 78 -3.87 -14.56 18.34
N CYS A 79 -3.68 -15.82 18.71
CA CYS A 79 -2.91 -16.75 17.90
C CYS A 79 -3.58 -16.97 16.54
N PRO A 80 -2.90 -16.72 15.39
CA PRO A 80 -3.51 -16.92 14.07
C PRO A 80 -3.90 -18.38 13.78
N ALA A 81 -3.18 -19.34 14.37
CA ALA A 81 -3.43 -20.77 14.14
C ALA A 81 -4.64 -21.32 14.91
N CYS A 82 -4.79 -20.97 16.19
CA CYS A 82 -5.84 -21.56 17.04
C CYS A 82 -6.88 -20.56 17.57
N GLY A 83 -6.67 -19.24 17.39
CA GLY A 83 -7.57 -18.20 17.87
C GLY A 83 -7.50 -17.90 19.36
N SER A 84 -6.67 -18.61 20.14
CA SER A 84 -6.53 -18.36 21.58
C SER A 84 -6.01 -16.97 21.88
N LEU A 85 -6.59 -16.32 22.90
CA LEU A 85 -6.20 -15.00 23.37
C LEU A 85 -5.12 -15.12 24.45
N VAL A 86 -3.88 -14.85 24.08
CA VAL A 86 -2.70 -15.01 24.94
C VAL A 86 -2.39 -13.71 25.67
N ALA A 87 -2.26 -13.79 27.00
CA ALA A 87 -1.89 -12.65 27.83
C ALA A 87 -0.37 -12.42 27.81
N GLU A 88 0.05 -11.16 28.02
CA GLU A 88 1.45 -10.76 27.88
C GLU A 88 2.42 -11.48 28.82
N HIS A 89 1.99 -11.93 29.98
CA HIS A 89 2.85 -12.65 30.92
C HIS A 89 3.45 -13.95 30.34
N HIS A 90 2.85 -14.53 29.27
CA HIS A 90 3.39 -15.66 28.55
C HIS A 90 4.55 -15.26 27.63
N LYS A 91 4.72 -13.98 27.33
CA LYS A 91 5.68 -13.48 26.32
C LYS A 91 7.11 -13.92 26.60
N THR A 92 7.54 -13.97 27.87
CA THR A 92 8.91 -14.40 28.20
C THR A 92 9.17 -15.84 27.74
N ALA A 93 8.30 -16.78 28.08
CA ALA A 93 8.44 -18.18 27.66
C ALA A 93 8.33 -18.34 26.14
N MET A 94 7.46 -17.56 25.49
CA MET A 94 7.33 -17.53 24.04
C MET A 94 8.62 -17.03 23.38
N LEU A 95 9.25 -15.97 23.91
CA LEU A 95 10.52 -15.43 23.40
C LEU A 95 11.67 -16.44 23.56
N GLU A 96 11.75 -17.15 24.68
CA GLU A 96 12.75 -18.19 24.93
C GLU A 96 12.63 -19.37 23.96
N GLY A 97 11.39 -19.72 23.58
CA GLY A 97 11.10 -20.77 22.60
C GLY A 97 11.10 -20.29 21.14
N GLY A 98 11.38 -19.02 20.91
CA GLY A 98 11.31 -18.42 19.57
C GLY A 98 12.44 -18.83 18.63
N VAL A 99 12.15 -18.84 17.34
CA VAL A 99 13.11 -19.21 16.28
C VAL A 99 13.03 -18.26 15.11
N TRP A 100 14.21 -17.99 14.48
CA TRP A 100 14.27 -17.24 13.25
C TRP A 100 13.97 -18.15 12.06
N ILE A 101 12.97 -17.82 11.28
CA ILE A 101 12.59 -18.53 10.06
C ILE A 101 12.75 -17.59 8.87
N ALA A 102 13.54 -18.04 7.87
CA ALA A 102 13.77 -17.29 6.64
C ALA A 102 12.63 -17.54 5.63
N GLU A 103 12.08 -16.47 5.07
CA GLU A 103 11.11 -16.56 3.97
C GLU A 103 11.78 -16.95 2.63
N ALA A 104 13.05 -16.55 2.46
CA ALA A 104 13.85 -16.85 1.28
C ALA A 104 15.19 -17.53 1.68
N PRO A 105 15.17 -18.79 2.14
CA PRO A 105 16.33 -19.47 2.70
C PRO A 105 17.49 -19.60 1.71
N ASP A 106 17.23 -19.65 0.42
CA ASP A 106 18.25 -19.70 -0.64
C ASP A 106 19.19 -18.48 -0.65
N LEU A 107 18.76 -17.35 -0.08
CA LEU A 107 19.54 -16.13 0.01
C LEU A 107 20.39 -16.06 1.29
N SER A 108 20.18 -16.92 2.28
CA SER A 108 20.81 -16.87 3.60
C SER A 108 22.35 -16.97 3.56
N HIS A 109 22.90 -17.60 2.54
CA HIS A 109 24.37 -17.72 2.36
C HIS A 109 25.02 -16.43 1.86
N ARG A 110 24.26 -15.51 1.29
CA ARG A 110 24.74 -14.26 0.68
C ARG A 110 24.39 -13.03 1.52
N HIS A 111 23.15 -12.95 1.96
CA HIS A 111 22.62 -11.80 2.68
C HIS A 111 21.55 -12.28 3.66
N ARG A 112 21.85 -12.18 4.94
CA ARG A 112 20.87 -12.39 6.00
C ARG A 112 20.20 -11.09 6.35
N SER A 113 18.88 -11.08 6.44
CA SER A 113 18.09 -9.93 6.84
C SER A 113 17.05 -10.33 7.86
N PHE A 114 16.82 -9.45 8.84
CA PHE A 114 16.00 -9.75 10.00
C PHE A 114 15.02 -8.61 10.24
N HIS A 115 13.79 -8.94 10.55
CA HIS A 115 12.79 -7.98 11.00
C HIS A 115 12.31 -8.37 12.40
N ILE A 116 12.23 -7.36 13.28
CA ILE A 116 11.65 -7.49 14.61
C ILE A 116 10.98 -6.15 14.99
N SER A 117 9.80 -6.24 15.60
CA SER A 117 9.06 -5.08 16.10
C SER A 117 9.23 -4.90 17.60
N SER A 118 8.81 -3.74 18.14
CA SER A 118 8.80 -3.53 19.59
C SER A 118 7.81 -4.42 20.35
N LEU A 119 6.90 -5.10 19.66
CA LEU A 119 6.02 -6.09 20.29
C LEU A 119 6.79 -7.25 20.94
N TYR A 120 8.01 -7.51 20.45
CA TYR A 120 8.92 -8.52 21.01
C TYR A 120 9.75 -8.01 22.18
N SER A 121 9.55 -6.78 22.65
CA SER A 121 10.26 -6.26 23.82
C SER A 121 10.04 -7.14 25.04
N PRO A 122 11.09 -7.41 25.85
CA PRO A 122 10.94 -8.17 27.08
C PRO A 122 9.87 -7.59 28.00
N VAL A 123 9.23 -8.45 28.78
CA VAL A 123 8.26 -8.03 29.81
C VAL A 123 8.93 -7.04 30.77
N GLY A 124 8.25 -5.93 31.03
CA GLY A 124 8.74 -4.84 31.88
C GLY A 124 9.55 -3.75 31.15
N TRP A 125 9.77 -3.88 29.83
CA TRP A 125 10.41 -2.83 29.03
C TRP A 125 9.38 -2.00 28.26
N TYR A 126 8.76 -2.62 27.26
CA TYR A 126 7.69 -2.03 26.45
C TYR A 126 6.59 -3.09 26.26
N SER A 127 5.45 -2.85 26.85
CA SER A 127 4.35 -3.81 26.89
C SER A 127 3.47 -3.74 25.65
N TRP A 128 2.67 -4.78 25.43
CA TRP A 128 1.61 -4.73 24.40
C TRP A 128 0.59 -3.65 24.73
N GLU A 129 0.34 -3.42 26.03
CA GLU A 129 -0.53 -2.34 26.51
C GLU A 129 0.04 -0.94 26.15
N ASP A 130 1.35 -0.71 26.35
CA ASP A 130 2.00 0.52 25.93
C ASP A 130 1.88 0.72 24.42
N ALA A 131 2.08 -0.33 23.63
CA ALA A 131 1.92 -0.26 22.17
C ALA A 131 0.49 0.11 21.75
N VAL A 132 -0.53 -0.42 22.45
CA VAL A 132 -1.93 -0.07 22.17
C VAL A 132 -2.22 1.38 22.58
N ARG A 133 -1.73 1.86 23.72
CA ARG A 133 -1.87 3.26 24.13
C ARG A 133 -1.23 4.22 23.12
N ASP A 134 0.00 3.94 22.71
CA ASP A 134 0.71 4.74 21.70
C ASP A 134 -0.06 4.76 20.38
N PHE A 135 -0.60 3.62 19.95
CA PHE A 135 -1.42 3.54 18.75
C PHE A 135 -2.72 4.35 18.87
N ILE A 136 -3.43 4.26 19.99
CA ILE A 136 -4.67 5.03 20.20
C ILE A 136 -4.38 6.54 20.13
N LEU A 137 -3.30 6.99 20.76
CA LEU A 137 -2.89 8.39 20.70
C LEU A 137 -2.49 8.83 19.29
N ALA A 138 -1.71 7.99 18.61
CA ALA A 138 -1.24 8.26 17.25
C ALA A 138 -2.35 8.19 16.18
N SER A 139 -3.46 7.48 16.46
CA SER A 139 -4.58 7.31 15.52
C SER A 139 -5.62 8.42 15.59
N LYS A 140 -5.42 9.45 16.41
CA LYS A 140 -6.36 10.59 16.49
C LYS A 140 -6.41 11.37 15.17
N PRO A 141 -7.55 11.96 14.83
CA PRO A 141 -7.67 12.78 13.64
C PRO A 141 -6.61 13.89 13.61
N GLY A 142 -5.87 14.01 12.50
CA GLY A 142 -4.79 14.99 12.33
C GLY A 142 -3.40 14.52 12.72
N GLU A 143 -3.25 13.40 13.43
CA GLU A 143 -1.98 12.88 13.96
C GLU A 143 -1.26 11.93 12.96
N THR A 144 -1.30 12.22 11.66
CA THR A 144 -0.67 11.36 10.63
C THR A 144 0.82 11.11 10.87
N GLU A 145 1.56 12.13 11.33
CA GLU A 145 2.99 12.01 11.64
C GLU A 145 3.24 11.09 12.84
N ALA A 146 2.42 11.16 13.88
CA ALA A 146 2.51 10.28 15.04
C ALA A 146 2.20 8.82 14.63
N LEU A 147 1.19 8.61 13.80
CA LEU A 147 0.86 7.28 13.29
C LEU A 147 1.99 6.72 12.39
N ARG A 148 2.59 7.56 11.55
CA ARG A 148 3.78 7.18 10.76
C ARG A 148 4.94 6.81 11.67
N ALA A 149 5.20 7.59 12.71
CA ALA A 149 6.25 7.29 13.68
C ALA A 149 5.99 5.95 14.38
N PHE A 150 4.76 5.67 14.81
CA PHE A 150 4.37 4.38 15.39
C PHE A 150 4.65 3.21 14.44
N VAL A 151 4.19 3.29 13.19
CA VAL A 151 4.42 2.23 12.18
C VAL A 151 5.92 2.01 11.94
N ASN A 152 6.69 3.09 11.77
CA ASN A 152 8.11 2.98 11.47
C ASN A 152 8.96 2.54 12.67
N THR A 153 8.65 2.99 13.90
CA THR A 153 9.51 2.78 15.07
C THR A 153 9.05 1.66 15.99
N VAL A 154 7.73 1.52 16.19
CA VAL A 154 7.18 0.45 17.04
C VAL A 154 7.00 -0.84 16.26
N LEU A 155 6.40 -0.77 15.08
CA LEU A 155 6.19 -1.97 14.25
C LEU A 155 7.42 -2.33 13.41
N GLY A 156 8.32 -1.39 13.14
CA GLY A 156 9.46 -1.60 12.25
C GLY A 156 9.04 -1.79 10.79
N GLU A 157 7.87 -1.27 10.41
CA GLU A 157 7.27 -1.41 9.08
C GLU A 157 7.39 -0.11 8.29
N THR A 158 7.35 -0.21 6.94
CA THR A 158 7.33 0.97 6.08
C THR A 158 5.99 1.66 6.16
N TRP A 159 6.02 3.00 6.20
CA TRP A 159 4.83 3.82 6.06
C TRP A 159 4.37 3.85 4.61
N LYS A 160 3.12 3.49 4.38
CA LYS A 160 2.45 3.70 3.09
C LYS A 160 1.85 5.10 3.09
N GLU A 161 2.42 5.99 2.29
CA GLU A 161 1.74 7.25 2.02
C GLU A 161 0.41 6.90 1.37
N LYS A 162 -0.69 7.27 2.03
CA LYS A 162 -1.98 7.26 1.36
C LYS A 162 -1.87 8.34 0.29
N GLY A 163 -1.59 7.93 -0.94
CA GLY A 163 -1.74 8.81 -2.08
C GLY A 163 -3.17 9.32 -2.12
N GLU A 164 -3.41 10.48 -2.71
CA GLU A 164 -4.77 11.01 -2.95
C GLU A 164 -5.59 10.06 -3.86
N ALA A 165 -4.93 9.08 -4.47
CA ALA A 165 -5.62 8.07 -5.29
C ALA A 165 -6.38 7.08 -4.39
N PRO A 166 -7.66 6.84 -4.61
CA PRO A 166 -8.43 5.79 -3.97
C PRO A 166 -7.74 4.44 -4.19
N GLU A 167 -7.82 3.54 -3.20
CA GLU A 167 -7.34 2.17 -3.37
C GLU A 167 -7.96 1.58 -4.66
N TRP A 168 -7.12 1.21 -5.62
CA TRP A 168 -7.57 0.72 -6.94
C TRP A 168 -8.59 -0.43 -6.84
N GLU A 169 -8.47 -1.27 -5.80
CA GLU A 169 -9.39 -2.38 -5.53
C GLU A 169 -10.81 -1.87 -5.22
N ARG A 170 -10.94 -0.77 -4.50
CA ARG A 170 -12.25 -0.17 -4.22
C ARG A 170 -12.89 0.38 -5.48
N LEU A 171 -12.12 1.00 -6.37
CA LEU A 171 -12.60 1.45 -7.68
C LEU A 171 -12.96 0.26 -8.57
N TYR A 172 -12.09 -0.74 -8.61
CA TYR A 172 -12.32 -1.95 -9.39
C TYR A 172 -13.59 -2.69 -8.96
N ASN A 173 -13.85 -2.81 -7.66
CA ASN A 173 -15.05 -3.47 -7.12
C ASN A 173 -16.34 -2.65 -7.33
N ARG A 174 -16.21 -1.35 -7.57
CA ARG A 174 -17.34 -0.45 -7.87
C ARG A 174 -17.58 -0.27 -9.37
N ARG A 175 -16.73 -0.87 -10.23
CA ARG A 175 -16.93 -0.74 -11.67
C ARG A 175 -18.29 -1.28 -12.08
N GLU A 176 -18.93 -0.54 -12.96
CA GLU A 176 -20.17 -0.94 -13.61
C GLU A 176 -19.86 -1.74 -14.89
N THR A 177 -20.83 -2.55 -15.31
CA THR A 177 -20.72 -3.31 -16.55
C THR A 177 -21.45 -2.55 -17.66
N TYR A 178 -20.72 -1.80 -18.46
CA TYR A 178 -21.20 -1.15 -19.68
C TYR A 178 -20.17 -1.32 -20.80
N GLU A 179 -20.63 -1.19 -22.03
CA GLU A 179 -19.80 -1.41 -23.22
C GLU A 179 -18.92 -0.17 -23.46
N LEU A 180 -17.61 -0.40 -23.72
CA LEU A 180 -16.67 0.66 -24.06
C LEU A 180 -17.08 1.35 -25.36
N GLY A 181 -17.05 2.68 -25.38
CA GLY A 181 -17.48 3.49 -26.51
C GLY A 181 -18.99 3.68 -26.61
N VAL A 182 -19.76 3.22 -25.61
CA VAL A 182 -21.20 3.42 -25.50
C VAL A 182 -21.51 4.27 -24.25
N VAL A 183 -22.27 5.32 -24.45
CA VAL A 183 -22.61 6.28 -23.38
C VAL A 183 -23.71 5.68 -22.50
N PRO A 184 -23.50 5.51 -21.18
CA PRO A 184 -24.55 5.09 -20.25
C PRO A 184 -25.73 6.06 -20.19
N ALA A 185 -26.94 5.55 -19.92
CA ALA A 185 -28.17 6.34 -19.93
C ALA A 185 -28.20 7.51 -18.91
N GLY A 186 -27.39 7.46 -17.85
CA GLY A 186 -27.27 8.51 -16.84
C GLY A 186 -26.41 9.70 -17.24
N VAL A 187 -25.74 9.64 -18.40
CA VAL A 187 -24.82 10.68 -18.86
C VAL A 187 -25.60 11.83 -19.53
N SER A 188 -25.35 13.06 -19.07
CA SER A 188 -25.93 14.27 -19.63
C SER A 188 -24.97 15.02 -20.58
N ILE A 189 -23.67 14.91 -20.38
CA ILE A 189 -22.67 15.65 -21.14
C ILE A 189 -21.37 14.83 -21.28
N LEU A 190 -20.70 14.94 -22.44
CA LEU A 190 -19.40 14.34 -22.70
C LEU A 190 -18.30 15.38 -22.75
N THR A 191 -17.17 15.08 -22.12
CA THR A 191 -15.92 15.84 -22.25
C THR A 191 -14.77 14.93 -22.65
N VAL A 192 -13.72 15.50 -23.24
CA VAL A 192 -12.50 14.78 -23.61
C VAL A 192 -11.30 15.46 -22.98
N GLY A 193 -10.48 14.70 -22.30
CA GLY A 193 -9.13 15.08 -21.90
C GLY A 193 -8.12 14.44 -22.86
N VAL A 194 -7.16 15.23 -23.36
CA VAL A 194 -6.08 14.77 -24.24
C VAL A 194 -4.75 15.08 -23.59
N ASP A 195 -3.93 14.06 -23.38
CA ASP A 195 -2.55 14.16 -22.93
C ASP A 195 -1.61 14.02 -24.14
N VAL A 196 -0.68 14.97 -24.29
CA VAL A 196 0.25 15.04 -25.42
C VAL A 196 1.61 14.51 -24.96
N GLN A 197 2.03 13.38 -25.51
CA GLN A 197 3.34 12.79 -25.29
C GLN A 197 4.24 12.99 -26.51
N ALA A 198 5.55 12.74 -26.39
CA ALA A 198 6.51 12.94 -27.47
C ALA A 198 6.24 12.11 -28.74
N ASP A 199 5.54 10.99 -28.62
CA ASP A 199 5.33 9.99 -29.68
C ASP A 199 3.88 9.54 -29.85
N ARG A 200 2.93 10.15 -29.10
CA ARG A 200 1.52 9.75 -29.11
C ARG A 200 0.61 10.82 -28.49
N LEU A 201 -0.67 10.69 -28.74
CA LEU A 201 -1.75 11.32 -27.99
C LEU A 201 -2.50 10.27 -27.23
N GLU A 202 -2.77 10.52 -25.95
CA GLU A 202 -3.68 9.69 -25.14
C GLU A 202 -4.95 10.51 -24.85
N PHE A 203 -6.12 9.94 -25.06
CA PHE A 203 -7.33 10.66 -24.75
C PHE A 203 -8.34 9.79 -24.01
N GLU A 204 -9.07 10.42 -23.10
CA GLU A 204 -10.18 9.83 -22.40
C GLU A 204 -11.45 10.63 -22.62
N VAL A 205 -12.54 9.93 -22.92
CA VAL A 205 -13.88 10.47 -22.99
C VAL A 205 -14.61 10.19 -21.71
N VAL A 206 -15.01 11.26 -21.00
CA VAL A 206 -15.71 11.16 -19.74
C VAL A 206 -17.16 11.66 -19.92
N GLY A 207 -18.09 10.80 -19.55
CA GLY A 207 -19.50 11.15 -19.42
C GLY A 207 -19.80 11.66 -18.00
N TRP A 208 -20.55 12.73 -17.90
CA TRP A 208 -20.97 13.35 -16.64
C TRP A 208 -22.47 13.31 -16.51
N GLY A 209 -22.96 12.85 -15.37
CA GLY A 209 -24.34 12.81 -14.97
C GLY A 209 -24.68 13.76 -13.83
N ASP A 210 -25.81 13.55 -13.19
CA ASP A 210 -26.23 14.31 -12.02
C ASP A 210 -25.30 14.08 -10.83
N ASN A 211 -25.21 15.08 -9.93
CA ASN A 211 -24.41 15.02 -8.69
C ASN A 211 -22.92 14.66 -8.90
N PHE A 212 -22.34 15.06 -10.05
CA PHE A 212 -20.95 14.78 -10.41
C PHE A 212 -20.64 13.28 -10.58
N GLU A 213 -21.63 12.44 -10.84
CA GLU A 213 -21.35 11.08 -11.32
C GLU A 213 -20.61 11.13 -12.64
N SER A 214 -19.65 10.22 -12.82
CA SER A 214 -18.84 10.19 -14.03
C SER A 214 -18.58 8.76 -14.50
N TRP A 215 -18.51 8.58 -15.80
CA TRP A 215 -18.20 7.31 -16.47
C TRP A 215 -17.06 7.48 -17.47
N SER A 216 -16.07 6.61 -17.43
CA SER A 216 -15.03 6.52 -18.46
C SER A 216 -15.65 5.84 -19.69
N VAL A 217 -16.07 6.62 -20.67
CA VAL A 217 -16.80 6.12 -21.84
C VAL A 217 -15.85 5.47 -22.85
N ASP A 218 -14.71 6.11 -23.11
CA ASP A 218 -13.71 5.61 -24.05
C ASP A 218 -12.30 6.07 -23.64
N TYR A 219 -11.30 5.23 -23.86
CA TYR A 219 -9.89 5.58 -23.69
C TYR A 219 -9.10 5.02 -24.86
N ARG A 220 -8.32 5.85 -25.53
CA ARG A 220 -7.48 5.43 -26.66
C ARG A 220 -6.13 6.12 -26.66
N VAL A 221 -5.20 5.41 -27.28
CA VAL A 221 -3.86 5.89 -27.60
C VAL A 221 -3.72 5.99 -29.12
N ILE A 222 -3.39 7.18 -29.60
CA ILE A 222 -3.10 7.44 -31.02
C ILE A 222 -1.58 7.58 -31.15
N MET A 223 -0.96 6.61 -31.80
CA MET A 223 0.49 6.64 -32.03
C MET A 223 0.82 7.60 -33.17
N GLY A 224 1.75 8.49 -32.92
CA GLY A 224 2.21 9.49 -33.88
C GLY A 224 2.80 10.71 -33.18
N ARG A 225 3.61 11.45 -33.91
CA ARG A 225 4.23 12.66 -33.35
C ARG A 225 3.22 13.80 -33.29
N PRO A 226 3.21 14.61 -32.20
CA PRO A 226 2.29 15.74 -32.05
C PRO A 226 2.56 16.89 -33.05
N ASP A 227 3.73 16.93 -33.72
CA ASP A 227 4.06 17.88 -34.75
C ASP A 227 3.57 17.43 -36.16
N GLU A 228 2.92 16.28 -36.28
CA GLU A 228 2.33 15.76 -37.52
C GLU A 228 0.82 15.97 -37.54
N ASP A 229 0.28 16.68 -38.52
CA ASP A 229 -1.16 16.98 -38.65
C ASP A 229 -2.02 15.71 -38.67
N LYS A 230 -1.55 14.62 -39.27
CA LYS A 230 -2.27 13.35 -39.34
C LYS A 230 -2.62 12.79 -38.00
N THR A 231 -1.81 13.01 -36.95
CA THR A 231 -2.04 12.53 -35.59
C THR A 231 -3.26 13.23 -34.99
N TRP A 232 -3.39 14.54 -35.23
CA TRP A 232 -4.55 15.33 -34.81
C TRP A 232 -5.80 15.03 -35.63
N GLU A 233 -5.65 14.81 -36.96
CA GLU A 233 -6.77 14.38 -37.81
C GLU A 233 -7.37 13.04 -37.36
N GLU A 234 -6.53 12.14 -36.85
CA GLU A 234 -6.99 10.86 -36.28
C GLU A 234 -7.77 11.09 -34.99
N LEU A 235 -7.32 11.98 -34.12
CA LEU A 235 -8.05 12.41 -32.92
C LEU A 235 -9.42 13.02 -33.31
N GLU A 236 -9.43 13.98 -34.23
CA GLU A 236 -10.69 14.60 -34.69
C GLU A 236 -11.67 13.56 -35.25
N ARG A 237 -11.18 12.60 -36.00
CA ARG A 237 -12.00 11.51 -36.55
C ARG A 237 -12.54 10.61 -35.46
N ALA A 238 -11.74 10.32 -34.41
CA ALA A 238 -12.14 9.46 -33.29
C ALA A 238 -13.26 10.08 -32.45
N ILE A 239 -13.22 11.38 -32.21
CA ILE A 239 -14.18 12.07 -31.32
C ILE A 239 -15.27 12.87 -32.05
N GLY A 240 -15.06 13.23 -33.33
CA GLY A 240 -15.91 14.17 -34.08
C GLY A 240 -17.33 13.70 -34.30
N SER A 241 -17.57 12.39 -34.35
CA SER A 241 -18.92 11.83 -34.56
C SER A 241 -19.73 11.65 -33.26
N GLY A 242 -19.17 12.04 -32.11
CA GLY A 242 -19.76 11.74 -30.81
C GLY A 242 -19.86 10.22 -30.52
N TYR A 243 -20.57 9.85 -29.45
CA TYR A 243 -20.67 8.46 -28.97
C TYR A 243 -22.11 7.97 -28.90
N PRO A 244 -22.41 6.72 -29.26
CA PRO A 244 -23.77 6.17 -29.23
C PRO A 244 -24.29 6.11 -27.79
N LEU A 245 -25.56 6.50 -27.58
CA LEU A 245 -26.22 6.38 -26.28
C LEU A 245 -26.80 4.95 -26.12
N ALA A 246 -26.56 4.33 -24.97
CA ALA A 246 -27.05 3.01 -24.66
C ALA A 246 -28.56 2.88 -24.87
N GLY A 247 -29.01 1.88 -25.64
CA GLY A 247 -30.42 1.63 -25.90
C GLY A 247 -31.11 2.65 -26.82
N SER A 248 -30.36 3.47 -27.57
CA SER A 248 -30.89 4.49 -28.46
C SER A 248 -30.08 4.62 -29.75
N ASP A 249 -30.71 5.11 -30.81
CA ASP A 249 -30.02 5.45 -32.07
C ASP A 249 -29.38 6.86 -32.02
N VAL A 250 -29.50 7.57 -30.88
CA VAL A 250 -28.93 8.89 -30.68
C VAL A 250 -27.43 8.81 -30.39
N ARG A 251 -26.67 9.75 -30.94
CA ARG A 251 -25.27 9.99 -30.59
C ARG A 251 -25.14 11.25 -29.77
N VAL A 252 -24.42 11.13 -28.65
CA VAL A 252 -24.12 12.24 -27.74
C VAL A 252 -22.84 12.94 -28.24
N PRO A 253 -22.92 14.24 -28.60
CA PRO A 253 -21.73 14.97 -29.05
C PRO A 253 -20.77 15.29 -27.90
N ILE A 254 -19.49 15.48 -28.21
CA ILE A 254 -18.51 16.01 -27.28
C ILE A 254 -18.79 17.51 -27.06
N ALA A 255 -18.98 17.90 -25.81
CA ALA A 255 -19.26 19.29 -25.45
C ALA A 255 -17.98 20.13 -25.27
N LYS A 256 -16.91 19.51 -24.77
CA LYS A 256 -15.62 20.17 -24.54
C LYS A 256 -14.46 19.19 -24.72
N VAL A 257 -13.39 19.72 -25.29
CA VAL A 257 -12.08 19.05 -25.38
C VAL A 257 -11.07 19.92 -24.65
N ALA A 258 -10.30 19.30 -23.77
CA ALA A 258 -9.15 19.91 -23.10
C ALA A 258 -7.90 19.18 -23.53
N VAL A 259 -6.87 19.93 -23.91
CA VAL A 259 -5.57 19.39 -24.34
C VAL A 259 -4.50 19.86 -23.37
N ASP A 260 -3.78 18.93 -22.77
CA ASP A 260 -2.59 19.22 -21.97
C ASP A 260 -1.38 19.17 -22.89
N THR A 261 -0.69 20.30 -22.98
CA THR A 261 0.47 20.45 -23.88
C THR A 261 1.80 20.37 -23.13
N GLY A 262 1.79 20.05 -21.81
CA GLY A 262 2.99 19.95 -20.98
C GLY A 262 3.47 21.29 -20.42
#